data_efdbbf56c7c59e948b188b6d181b13b9
#
_entry.id   efdbbf56c7c59e948b188b6d181b13b9
#
_cell.length_a   1.000
_cell.length_b   1.000
_cell.length_c   1.000
_cell.angle_alpha   90.00
_cell.angle_beta   90.00
_cell.angle_gamma   90.00
#
_symmetry.space_group_name_H-M   'P 1'
#
loop_
_entity.id
_entity.type
_entity.pdbx_description
1 polymer ?
#
loop_
_entity_poly.entity_id
_entity_poly.type
_entity_poly.pdbx_seq_one_letter_code
_entity_poly.pdbx_strand_id
1 'polypeptide(L)'
;MATTPSIAMIPSGYKDEKVYSVLPTNGDGDFTFARTSIATRVNSNGLIEEVGINKPRLDYSDGACPSLLLEPTSTNKIQYSEEFANVYWAKSGSSIQGDPSTAGTEQITNGDFATDSDWTKGTGWTIAGGVATSDGTNSALDQFSVTTIGKTYKVDITVINMTTSSINVRLGGGTSDIIGSITSNGTYTFYGSMGSSSVFRIRANTGFDGSIDNVSVKEVQGF
;
A
#
# COMPACT_ATOMS: atom_id res chain seq x y z
N MET A 1 7.71 -43.09 45.01
CA MET A 1 6.44 -43.38 44.31
C MET A 1 6.18 -42.23 43.37
N ALA A 2 5.97 -42.50 42.11
CA ALA A 2 5.53 -41.47 41.18
C ALA A 2 4.08 -41.09 41.52
N THR A 3 3.84 -39.82 41.85
CA THR A 3 2.48 -39.33 42.12
C THR A 3 1.78 -39.15 40.80
N THR A 4 0.65 -39.82 40.60
CA THR A 4 -0.22 -39.59 39.39
C THR A 4 -0.80 -38.18 39.49
N PRO A 5 -0.67 -37.35 38.44
CA PRO A 5 -1.23 -36.01 38.48
C PRO A 5 -2.76 -36.08 38.62
N SER A 6 -3.35 -35.23 39.44
CA SER A 6 -4.78 -35.15 39.63
C SER A 6 -5.51 -34.44 38.44
N ILE A 7 -4.77 -33.57 37.72
CA ILE A 7 -5.24 -32.90 36.54
C ILE A 7 -4.17 -33.05 35.44
N ALA A 8 -4.57 -33.45 34.25
CA ALA A 8 -3.73 -33.45 33.06
C ALA A 8 -4.51 -32.89 31.88
N MET A 9 -3.91 -31.99 31.12
CA MET A 9 -4.51 -31.34 29.96
C MET A 9 -3.60 -31.47 28.74
N ILE A 10 -4.22 -31.57 27.59
CA ILE A 10 -3.53 -31.46 26.30
C ILE A 10 -4.03 -30.16 25.65
N PRO A 11 -3.17 -29.18 25.39
CA PRO A 11 -3.61 -27.88 24.82
C PRO A 11 -4.40 -28.02 23.51
N SER A 12 -4.11 -29.02 22.68
CA SER A 12 -4.82 -29.33 21.45
C SER A 12 -6.23 -29.93 21.64
N GLY A 13 -6.56 -30.40 22.85
CA GLY A 13 -7.86 -30.95 23.19
C GLY A 13 -8.87 -29.86 23.55
N TYR A 14 -9.29 -29.03 22.58
CA TYR A 14 -10.22 -27.92 22.79
C TYR A 14 -11.39 -27.90 21.78
N LYS A 15 -12.46 -27.27 22.18
CA LYS A 15 -13.49 -26.66 21.31
C LYS A 15 -13.57 -25.17 21.64
N ASP A 16 -14.38 -24.45 20.86
CA ASP A 16 -14.70 -23.06 21.20
C ASP A 16 -15.23 -23.02 22.65
N GLU A 17 -14.73 -22.08 23.42
CA GLU A 17 -15.06 -21.84 24.84
C GLU A 17 -14.58 -22.91 25.84
N LYS A 18 -13.96 -23.99 25.41
CA LYS A 18 -13.57 -25.06 26.33
C LYS A 18 -12.25 -25.73 25.99
N VAL A 19 -11.43 -25.97 27.03
CA VAL A 19 -10.23 -26.83 26.97
C VAL A 19 -10.50 -28.06 27.83
N TYR A 20 -10.37 -29.24 27.24
CA TYR A 20 -10.70 -30.50 27.89
C TYR A 20 -9.52 -31.05 28.67
N SER A 21 -9.81 -31.58 29.87
CA SER A 21 -8.83 -32.39 30.61
C SER A 21 -8.79 -33.83 30.09
N VAL A 22 -7.60 -34.42 30.18
CA VAL A 22 -7.41 -35.86 29.95
C VAL A 22 -7.61 -36.62 31.25
N LEU A 23 -7.33 -35.97 32.38
CA LEU A 23 -7.59 -36.44 33.72
C LEU A 23 -8.14 -35.27 34.55
N PRO A 24 -9.21 -35.50 35.34
CA PRO A 24 -10.09 -36.67 35.37
C PRO A 24 -10.90 -36.82 34.08
N THR A 25 -11.26 -38.04 33.72
CA THR A 25 -11.99 -38.35 32.47
C THR A 25 -13.49 -38.01 32.51
N ASN A 26 -14.01 -37.62 33.66
CA ASN A 26 -15.41 -37.24 33.86
C ASN A 26 -15.72 -35.77 33.54
N GLY A 27 -14.72 -34.99 33.11
CA GLY A 27 -14.88 -33.59 32.77
C GLY A 27 -14.68 -32.59 33.93
N ASP A 28 -14.48 -33.04 35.17
CA ASP A 28 -14.31 -32.15 36.33
C ASP A 28 -13.02 -31.28 36.21
N GLY A 29 -12.07 -31.68 35.39
CA GLY A 29 -10.85 -30.94 35.12
C GLY A 29 -10.91 -30.03 33.89
N ASP A 30 -12.03 -29.93 33.21
CA ASP A 30 -12.19 -29.08 32.03
C ASP A 30 -12.15 -27.59 32.39
N PHE A 31 -11.53 -26.79 31.55
CA PHE A 31 -11.53 -25.33 31.71
C PHE A 31 -12.47 -24.64 30.74
N THR A 32 -13.30 -23.74 31.25
CA THR A 32 -14.00 -22.77 30.43
C THR A 32 -13.01 -21.70 29.97
N PHE A 33 -13.01 -21.44 28.67
CA PHE A 33 -12.14 -20.43 28.06
C PHE A 33 -12.99 -19.35 27.42
N ALA A 34 -12.79 -18.10 27.82
CA ALA A 34 -13.47 -16.95 27.25
C ALA A 34 -12.45 -15.88 26.84
N ARG A 35 -12.55 -15.39 25.65
CA ARG A 35 -11.78 -14.26 25.13
C ARG A 35 -12.65 -13.46 24.17
N THR A 36 -12.86 -12.19 24.48
CA THR A 36 -13.78 -11.30 23.74
C THR A 36 -13.16 -10.61 22.54
N SER A 37 -11.84 -10.71 22.35
CA SER A 37 -11.13 -10.12 21.23
C SER A 37 -10.45 -11.17 20.35
N ILE A 38 -10.20 -10.86 19.09
CA ILE A 38 -9.23 -11.59 18.27
C ILE A 38 -7.82 -11.41 18.86
N ALA A 39 -6.93 -12.36 18.58
CA ALA A 39 -5.52 -12.28 18.99
C ALA A 39 -4.66 -13.05 18.00
N THR A 40 -3.36 -12.93 18.10
CA THR A 40 -2.40 -13.61 17.21
C THR A 40 -1.68 -14.73 17.91
N ARG A 41 -1.16 -15.69 17.16
CA ARG A 41 -0.24 -16.76 17.60
C ARG A 41 0.76 -17.04 16.48
N VAL A 42 1.83 -17.74 16.83
CA VAL A 42 2.69 -18.39 15.82
C VAL A 42 2.12 -19.77 15.51
N ASN A 43 1.87 -20.08 14.25
CA ASN A 43 1.35 -21.37 13.81
C ASN A 43 2.47 -22.40 13.61
N SER A 44 2.12 -23.64 13.28
CA SER A 44 3.06 -24.74 13.05
C SER A 44 4.06 -24.52 11.91
N ASN A 45 3.84 -23.54 11.06
CA ASN A 45 4.74 -23.13 9.97
C ASN A 45 5.65 -21.97 10.36
N GLY A 46 5.60 -21.50 11.60
CA GLY A 46 6.38 -20.35 12.09
C GLY A 46 5.83 -18.99 11.67
N LEU A 47 4.59 -18.92 11.17
CA LEU A 47 3.95 -17.70 10.72
C LEU A 47 2.98 -17.18 11.77
N ILE A 48 2.86 -15.85 11.86
CA ILE A 48 1.84 -15.21 12.70
C ILE A 48 0.49 -15.34 12.00
N GLU A 49 -0.50 -15.83 12.74
CA GLU A 49 -1.90 -15.94 12.26
C GLU A 49 -2.87 -15.44 13.32
N GLU A 50 -4.06 -15.01 12.89
CA GLU A 50 -5.14 -14.61 13.79
C GLU A 50 -5.91 -15.82 14.34
N VAL A 51 -6.27 -15.71 15.62
CA VAL A 51 -7.13 -16.68 16.31
C VAL A 51 -8.40 -15.97 16.75
N GLY A 52 -9.55 -16.47 16.31
CA GLY A 52 -10.87 -15.92 16.61
C GLY A 52 -11.20 -15.84 18.11
N ILE A 53 -12.27 -15.14 18.44
CA ILE A 53 -12.80 -15.04 19.81
C ILE A 53 -13.11 -16.44 20.37
N ASN A 54 -13.01 -16.60 21.69
CA ASN A 54 -13.30 -17.85 22.40
C ASN A 54 -12.51 -19.09 21.96
N LYS A 55 -11.45 -18.92 21.14
CA LYS A 55 -10.54 -19.99 20.74
C LYS A 55 -9.22 -19.90 21.51
N PRO A 56 -8.77 -20.99 22.15
CA PRO A 56 -7.46 -21.04 22.78
C PRO A 56 -6.35 -20.82 21.77
N ARG A 57 -5.31 -20.07 22.14
CA ARG A 57 -4.14 -19.85 21.29
C ARG A 57 -3.12 -20.94 21.54
N LEU A 58 -2.93 -21.83 20.56
CA LEU A 58 -1.88 -22.84 20.55
C LEU A 58 -0.69 -22.29 19.80
N ASP A 59 0.33 -21.89 20.56
CA ASP A 59 1.53 -21.23 20.05
C ASP A 59 2.64 -22.23 19.78
N TYR A 60 3.31 -22.11 18.64
CA TYR A 60 4.40 -22.98 18.18
C TYR A 60 5.76 -22.29 18.17
N SER A 61 5.91 -21.13 18.84
CA SER A 61 7.18 -20.38 18.88
C SER A 61 8.34 -21.22 19.42
N ASP A 62 8.05 -22.16 20.32
CA ASP A 62 9.07 -22.97 20.99
C ASP A 62 9.32 -24.34 20.31
N GLY A 63 8.66 -24.63 19.17
CA GLY A 63 8.88 -25.85 18.41
C GLY A 63 7.64 -26.56 17.92
N ALA A 64 7.77 -27.86 17.58
CA ALA A 64 6.71 -28.65 16.95
C ALA A 64 5.52 -29.00 17.87
N CYS A 65 5.70 -28.90 19.18
CA CYS A 65 4.63 -29.15 20.16
C CYS A 65 4.03 -27.82 20.59
N PRO A 66 2.72 -27.59 20.40
CA PRO A 66 2.11 -26.33 20.76
C PRO A 66 2.00 -26.18 22.28
N SER A 67 2.20 -24.95 22.76
CA SER A 67 1.86 -24.53 24.10
C SER A 67 0.57 -23.68 24.12
N LEU A 68 -0.18 -23.73 25.23
CA LEU A 68 -1.31 -22.82 25.41
C LEU A 68 -0.76 -21.44 25.80
N LEU A 69 -0.92 -20.46 24.92
CA LEU A 69 -0.47 -19.09 25.16
C LEU A 69 -1.46 -18.35 26.06
N LEU A 70 -1.03 -18.09 27.29
CA LEU A 70 -1.77 -17.28 28.27
C LEU A 70 -1.00 -15.99 28.53
N GLU A 71 -1.64 -14.86 28.26
CA GLU A 71 -1.11 -13.54 28.51
C GLU A 71 -2.04 -12.76 29.43
N PRO A 72 -1.52 -11.91 30.31
CA PRO A 72 -2.36 -11.03 31.10
C PRO A 72 -3.09 -10.05 30.18
N THR A 73 -4.27 -9.62 30.57
CA THR A 73 -5.01 -8.57 29.85
C THR A 73 -4.15 -7.32 29.77
N SER A 74 -3.87 -6.88 28.54
CA SER A 74 -3.17 -5.63 28.26
C SER A 74 -4.05 -4.73 27.39
N THR A 75 -3.99 -3.44 27.65
CA THR A 75 -4.65 -2.42 26.85
C THR A 75 -3.59 -1.61 26.14
N ASN A 76 -3.69 -1.47 24.82
CA ASN A 76 -2.86 -0.54 24.10
C ASN A 76 -3.18 0.88 24.57
N LYS A 77 -2.22 1.52 25.24
CA LYS A 77 -2.35 2.89 25.74
C LYS A 77 -1.94 3.95 24.72
N ILE A 78 -1.37 3.51 23.61
CA ILE A 78 -0.98 4.40 22.53
C ILE A 78 -2.22 4.59 21.65
N GLN A 79 -2.82 5.77 21.74
CA GLN A 79 -3.93 6.14 20.87
C GLN A 79 -3.42 6.29 19.43
N TYR A 80 -4.24 5.92 18.46
CA TYR A 80 -3.91 6.02 17.05
C TYR A 80 -2.60 5.33 16.65
N SER A 81 -2.28 4.18 17.28
CA SER A 81 -1.07 3.41 16.99
C SER A 81 -1.00 2.85 15.57
N GLU A 82 -2.12 2.80 14.86
CA GLU A 82 -2.22 2.39 13.44
C GLU A 82 -2.47 3.58 12.51
N GLU A 83 -2.69 4.78 13.06
CA GLU A 83 -3.01 6.00 12.33
C GLU A 83 -1.97 7.08 12.61
N PHE A 84 -0.76 6.89 12.13
CA PHE A 84 0.36 7.82 12.38
C PHE A 84 0.20 9.20 11.73
N ALA A 85 -0.71 9.35 10.77
CA ALA A 85 -1.06 10.64 10.19
C ALA A 85 -1.89 11.53 11.14
N ASN A 86 -2.48 10.94 12.20
CA ASN A 86 -3.33 11.64 13.13
C ASN A 86 -2.60 12.80 13.84
N VAL A 87 -3.32 13.90 14.08
CA VAL A 87 -2.79 15.09 14.79
C VAL A 87 -2.35 14.82 16.23
N TYR A 88 -2.75 13.69 16.81
CA TYR A 88 -2.28 13.21 18.11
C TYR A 88 -0.74 13.05 18.16
N TRP A 89 -0.12 12.71 17.03
CA TRP A 89 1.32 12.53 16.95
C TRP A 89 2.03 13.87 16.71
N ALA A 90 2.69 14.37 17.74
CA ALA A 90 3.58 15.55 17.58
C ALA A 90 4.81 15.14 16.77
N LYS A 91 5.03 15.80 15.64
CA LYS A 91 6.14 15.56 14.71
C LYS A 91 7.16 16.69 14.84
N SER A 92 8.42 16.33 15.08
CA SER A 92 9.53 17.30 15.12
C SER A 92 10.68 16.77 14.27
N GLY A 93 10.97 17.47 13.16
CA GLY A 93 12.06 17.12 12.25
C GLY A 93 11.87 15.81 11.45
N SER A 94 10.67 15.22 11.49
CA SER A 94 10.31 14.01 10.73
C SER A 94 8.91 14.13 10.17
N SER A 95 8.65 13.50 9.03
CA SER A 95 7.31 13.28 8.50
C SER A 95 6.88 11.84 8.73
N ILE A 96 5.61 11.63 9.00
CA ILE A 96 5.02 10.29 9.00
C ILE A 96 4.48 10.07 7.61
N GLN A 97 4.92 8.99 6.96
CA GLN A 97 4.41 8.61 5.67
C GLN A 97 2.94 8.21 5.81
N GLY A 98 2.06 8.91 5.12
CA GLY A 98 0.64 8.56 5.07
C GLY A 98 0.40 7.34 4.19
N ASP A 99 -0.81 6.81 4.27
CA ASP A 99 -1.24 5.75 3.36
C ASP A 99 -1.23 6.26 1.91
N PRO A 100 -0.38 5.72 1.03
CA PRO A 100 -0.33 6.13 -0.38
C PRO A 100 -1.64 5.83 -1.14
N SER A 101 -2.58 5.10 -0.54
CA SER A 101 -3.92 4.89 -1.10
C SER A 101 -4.83 6.11 -0.95
N THR A 102 -4.57 7.00 0.02
CA THR A 102 -5.28 8.28 0.19
C THR A 102 -4.70 9.34 -0.73
N ALA A 103 -4.99 9.23 -2.01
CA ALA A 103 -4.64 10.27 -2.98
C ALA A 103 -5.56 11.50 -2.79
N GLY A 104 -4.96 12.68 -2.77
CA GLY A 104 -5.66 13.96 -2.73
C GLY A 104 -6.49 14.25 -3.98
N THR A 105 -6.91 15.50 -4.13
CA THR A 105 -7.65 15.95 -5.32
C THR A 105 -6.81 15.84 -6.58
N GLU A 106 -7.48 15.60 -7.72
CA GLU A 106 -6.84 15.60 -9.03
C GLU A 106 -6.24 16.98 -9.35
N GLN A 107 -5.02 16.98 -9.84
CA GLN A 107 -4.27 18.20 -10.22
C GLN A 107 -4.28 18.43 -11.74
N ILE A 108 -4.47 17.37 -12.52
CA ILE A 108 -4.49 17.45 -13.99
C ILE A 108 -5.90 17.77 -14.48
N THR A 109 -5.97 18.69 -15.42
CA THR A 109 -7.20 18.96 -16.20
C THR A 109 -7.12 18.20 -17.49
N ASN A 110 -8.26 17.66 -17.98
CA ASN A 110 -8.33 16.95 -19.27
C ASN A 110 -7.28 15.83 -19.39
N GLY A 111 -7.14 15.01 -18.33
CA GLY A 111 -6.24 13.87 -18.33
C GLY A 111 -6.71 12.68 -19.15
N ASP A 112 -7.99 12.67 -19.57
CA ASP A 112 -8.63 11.76 -20.51
C ASP A 112 -8.55 12.23 -21.97
N PHE A 113 -7.90 13.38 -22.20
CA PHE A 113 -7.73 13.98 -23.53
C PHE A 113 -9.02 14.13 -24.35
N ALA A 114 -10.16 14.30 -23.67
CA ALA A 114 -11.46 14.45 -24.30
C ALA A 114 -11.55 15.67 -25.25
N THR A 115 -10.74 16.69 -24.98
CA THR A 115 -10.65 17.93 -25.77
C THR A 115 -9.19 18.26 -26.07
N ASP A 116 -8.94 19.00 -27.18
CA ASP A 116 -7.62 19.52 -27.50
C ASP A 116 -7.35 20.84 -26.76
N SER A 117 -7.30 20.75 -25.42
CA SER A 117 -7.12 21.90 -24.52
C SER A 117 -6.24 21.50 -23.32
N ASP A 118 -5.87 22.49 -22.51
CA ASP A 118 -5.21 22.37 -21.20
C ASP A 118 -3.75 21.84 -21.25
N TRP A 119 -3.32 21.27 -22.36
CA TRP A 119 -1.98 20.74 -22.56
C TRP A 119 -1.16 21.59 -23.53
N THR A 120 0.05 21.92 -23.13
CA THR A 120 1.04 22.52 -24.03
C THR A 120 1.75 21.42 -24.80
N LYS A 121 1.46 21.35 -26.11
CA LYS A 121 2.01 20.33 -27.02
C LYS A 121 3.32 20.79 -27.61
N GLY A 122 4.38 20.01 -27.42
CA GLY A 122 5.59 20.12 -28.21
C GLY A 122 5.41 19.57 -29.62
N THR A 123 6.43 19.76 -30.49
CA THR A 123 6.38 19.28 -31.87
C THR A 123 6.09 17.77 -31.92
N GLY A 124 5.20 17.36 -32.82
CA GLY A 124 4.84 15.96 -33.02
C GLY A 124 3.77 15.41 -32.07
N TRP A 125 3.29 16.20 -31.10
CA TRP A 125 2.16 15.81 -30.27
C TRP A 125 0.83 16.32 -30.84
N THR A 126 -0.15 15.43 -30.87
CA THR A 126 -1.56 15.72 -31.24
C THR A 126 -2.50 15.16 -30.19
N ILE A 127 -3.62 15.87 -29.93
CA ILE A 127 -4.69 15.41 -29.04
C ILE A 127 -5.95 15.28 -29.88
N ALA A 128 -6.46 14.07 -30.02
CA ALA A 128 -7.70 13.77 -30.75
C ALA A 128 -8.23 12.38 -30.34
N GLY A 129 -9.55 12.23 -30.38
CA GLY A 129 -10.21 10.94 -30.15
C GLY A 129 -10.01 10.38 -28.73
N GLY A 130 -9.82 11.24 -27.74
CA GLY A 130 -9.62 10.84 -26.35
C GLY A 130 -8.21 10.34 -26.01
N VAL A 131 -7.21 10.67 -26.83
CA VAL A 131 -5.82 10.30 -26.58
C VAL A 131 -4.85 11.40 -27.01
N ALA A 132 -3.66 11.44 -26.42
CA ALA A 132 -2.55 12.23 -26.91
C ALA A 132 -1.55 11.33 -27.62
N THR A 133 -1.23 11.61 -28.87
CA THR A 133 -0.37 10.79 -29.74
C THR A 133 0.88 11.54 -30.11
N SER A 134 2.03 10.86 -30.06
CA SER A 134 3.33 11.34 -30.55
C SER A 134 3.70 10.67 -31.87
N ASP A 135 4.33 11.42 -32.75
CA ASP A 135 4.82 10.96 -34.07
C ASP A 135 6.26 10.46 -34.06
N GLY A 136 6.84 10.23 -32.90
CA GLY A 136 8.24 9.84 -32.75
C GLY A 136 9.22 10.99 -32.53
N THR A 137 8.76 12.23 -32.59
CA THR A 137 9.60 13.40 -32.31
C THR A 137 9.96 13.48 -30.82
N ASN A 138 11.24 13.73 -30.52
CA ASN A 138 11.69 13.96 -29.14
C ASN A 138 11.18 15.31 -28.63
N SER A 139 10.04 15.29 -27.99
CA SER A 139 9.37 16.50 -27.48
C SER A 139 8.55 16.23 -26.22
N ALA A 140 7.96 17.26 -25.65
CA ALA A 140 7.22 17.17 -24.42
C ALA A 140 5.75 17.52 -24.58
N LEU A 141 4.93 16.94 -23.72
CA LEU A 141 3.52 17.30 -23.46
C LEU A 141 3.44 17.75 -22.01
N ASP A 142 3.07 19.00 -21.78
CA ASP A 142 3.19 19.68 -20.50
C ASP A 142 1.87 20.23 -19.97
N GLN A 143 1.67 20.16 -18.65
CA GLN A 143 0.77 21.06 -17.93
C GLN A 143 1.55 21.87 -16.88
N PHE A 144 1.35 23.18 -16.91
CA PHE A 144 2.06 24.11 -16.05
C PHE A 144 1.23 24.49 -14.82
N SER A 145 1.91 24.77 -13.70
CA SER A 145 1.31 25.28 -12.46
C SER A 145 0.27 24.35 -11.83
N VAL A 146 0.33 23.06 -12.13
CA VAL A 146 -0.59 22.05 -11.62
C VAL A 146 -0.10 21.37 -10.34
N THR A 147 1.17 21.55 -10.00
CA THR A 147 1.81 20.88 -8.85
C THR A 147 2.64 21.89 -8.04
N THR A 148 2.95 21.55 -6.79
CA THR A 148 3.71 22.39 -5.86
C THR A 148 5.08 21.77 -5.58
N ILE A 149 6.16 22.56 -5.68
CA ILE A 149 7.53 22.13 -5.39
C ILE A 149 7.62 21.57 -3.96
N GLY A 150 8.31 20.46 -3.80
CA GLY A 150 8.52 19.80 -2.51
C GLY A 150 7.36 18.91 -2.04
N LYS A 151 6.25 18.89 -2.78
CA LYS A 151 5.16 17.95 -2.53
C LYS A 151 5.36 16.64 -3.30
N THR A 152 4.83 15.56 -2.77
CA THR A 152 4.86 14.24 -3.40
C THR A 152 3.52 13.94 -4.07
N TYR A 153 3.59 13.31 -5.23
CA TYR A 153 2.43 12.99 -6.04
C TYR A 153 2.43 11.52 -6.44
N LYS A 154 1.23 10.96 -6.52
CA LYS A 154 0.93 9.73 -7.24
C LYS A 154 0.56 10.11 -8.67
N VAL A 155 1.18 9.47 -9.65
CA VAL A 155 0.92 9.65 -11.06
C VAL A 155 0.47 8.33 -11.65
N ASP A 156 -0.74 8.30 -12.22
CA ASP A 156 -1.23 7.19 -13.03
C ASP A 156 -1.25 7.61 -14.49
N ILE A 157 -0.87 6.72 -15.40
CA ILE A 157 -0.82 6.96 -16.85
C ILE A 157 -1.01 5.66 -17.61
N THR A 158 -1.75 5.68 -18.71
CA THR A 158 -1.90 4.56 -19.63
C THR A 158 -1.18 4.85 -20.94
N VAL A 159 -0.39 3.90 -21.43
CA VAL A 159 0.30 3.94 -22.73
C VAL A 159 -0.31 2.88 -23.64
N ILE A 160 -0.69 3.29 -24.82
CA ILE A 160 -1.32 2.43 -25.84
C ILE A 160 -0.66 2.63 -27.20
N ASN A 161 -0.72 1.60 -28.04
CA ASN A 161 -0.22 1.62 -29.42
C ASN A 161 1.27 2.00 -29.56
N MET A 162 2.04 1.87 -28.48
CA MET A 162 3.47 2.10 -28.53
C MET A 162 4.15 1.00 -29.33
N THR A 163 4.96 1.38 -30.32
CA THR A 163 5.68 0.45 -31.20
C THR A 163 7.15 0.32 -30.83
N THR A 164 7.79 1.43 -30.46
CA THR A 164 9.21 1.48 -30.14
C THR A 164 9.54 2.61 -29.15
N SER A 165 10.76 2.60 -28.61
CA SER A 165 11.34 3.64 -27.77
C SER A 165 10.71 3.73 -26.37
N SER A 166 10.59 4.93 -25.80
CA SER A 166 10.12 5.14 -24.43
C SER A 166 9.60 6.56 -24.22
N ILE A 167 8.80 6.72 -23.17
CA ILE A 167 8.46 8.04 -22.61
C ILE A 167 9.00 8.17 -21.19
N ASN A 168 9.31 9.37 -20.79
CA ASN A 168 9.66 9.72 -19.41
C ASN A 168 8.55 10.54 -18.77
N VAL A 169 8.11 10.13 -17.61
CA VAL A 169 7.17 10.87 -16.76
C VAL A 169 7.99 11.69 -15.77
N ARG A 170 7.69 12.99 -15.66
CA ARG A 170 8.47 13.93 -14.84
C ARG A 170 7.57 14.78 -13.96
N LEU A 171 8.02 15.00 -12.75
CA LEU A 171 7.49 16.01 -11.84
C LEU A 171 8.50 17.14 -11.74
N GLY A 172 8.47 18.05 -12.74
CA GLY A 172 9.41 19.12 -12.96
C GLY A 172 9.91 19.20 -14.39
N GLY A 173 10.68 20.27 -14.71
CA GLY A 173 11.21 20.53 -16.06
C GLY A 173 12.55 19.88 -16.36
N GLY A 174 13.31 19.48 -15.34
CA GLY A 174 14.67 18.98 -15.45
C GLY A 174 14.78 17.50 -15.83
N THR A 175 15.99 17.09 -16.21
CA THR A 175 16.29 15.67 -16.45
C THR A 175 16.38 14.86 -15.16
N SER A 176 16.66 15.50 -14.04
CA SER A 176 16.65 14.92 -12.69
C SER A 176 15.25 14.67 -12.15
N ASP A 177 14.20 15.26 -12.76
CA ASP A 177 12.83 15.20 -12.28
C ASP A 177 12.05 13.99 -12.83
N ILE A 178 12.73 13.01 -13.44
CA ILE A 178 12.13 11.78 -13.95
C ILE A 178 11.72 10.91 -12.78
N ILE A 179 10.45 10.58 -12.72
CA ILE A 179 9.86 9.65 -11.74
C ILE A 179 9.58 8.27 -12.31
N GLY A 180 9.54 8.15 -13.64
CA GLY A 180 9.32 6.89 -14.33
C GLY A 180 9.70 6.95 -15.80
N SER A 181 10.07 5.79 -16.34
CA SER A 181 10.31 5.57 -17.78
C SER A 181 9.49 4.37 -18.23
N ILE A 182 8.72 4.53 -19.30
CA ILE A 182 7.80 3.52 -19.82
C ILE A 182 8.28 3.07 -21.19
N THR A 183 8.42 1.75 -21.36
CA THR A 183 8.96 1.09 -22.55
C THR A 183 7.99 0.07 -23.18
N SER A 184 6.77 -0.02 -22.68
CA SER A 184 5.72 -0.91 -23.21
C SER A 184 4.33 -0.37 -22.99
N ASN A 185 3.35 -0.94 -23.69
CA ASN A 185 1.94 -0.63 -23.46
C ASN A 185 1.49 -1.12 -22.09
N GLY A 186 0.58 -0.39 -21.44
CA GLY A 186 0.02 -0.72 -20.13
C GLY A 186 -0.36 0.50 -19.32
N THR A 187 -0.91 0.25 -18.14
CA THR A 187 -1.19 1.29 -17.14
C THR A 187 -0.13 1.23 -16.06
N TYR A 188 0.41 2.38 -15.71
CA TYR A 188 1.54 2.54 -14.79
C TYR A 188 1.19 3.51 -13.68
N THR A 189 1.72 3.23 -12.50
CA THR A 189 1.65 4.12 -11.33
C THR A 189 3.06 4.46 -10.89
N PHE A 190 3.32 5.75 -10.72
CA PHE A 190 4.58 6.27 -10.17
C PHE A 190 4.32 7.14 -8.95
N TYR A 191 5.31 7.22 -8.09
CA TYR A 191 5.33 8.15 -6.97
C TYR A 191 6.60 8.97 -7.04
N GLY A 192 6.51 10.25 -6.79
CA GLY A 192 7.67 11.13 -6.80
C GLY A 192 7.40 12.49 -6.21
N SER A 193 8.46 13.17 -5.80
CA SER A 193 8.37 14.54 -5.29
C SER A 193 8.59 15.53 -6.41
N MET A 194 7.83 16.64 -6.37
CA MET A 194 7.99 17.74 -7.30
C MET A 194 9.38 18.39 -7.12
N GLY A 195 10.15 18.40 -8.20
CA GLY A 195 11.53 18.85 -8.20
C GLY A 195 11.71 20.34 -8.51
N SER A 196 12.21 20.65 -9.70
CA SER A 196 12.77 21.96 -10.02
C SER A 196 11.74 23.03 -10.42
N SER A 197 10.54 22.64 -10.84
CA SER A 197 9.50 23.58 -11.32
C SER A 197 8.11 22.94 -11.25
N SER A 198 7.06 23.75 -11.11
CA SER A 198 5.67 23.30 -11.00
C SER A 198 5.06 22.87 -12.34
N VAL A 199 5.77 22.02 -13.10
CA VAL A 199 5.30 21.45 -14.35
C VAL A 199 5.17 19.94 -14.23
N PHE A 200 4.07 19.41 -14.68
CA PHE A 200 3.93 17.99 -14.99
C PHE A 200 4.27 17.79 -16.46
N ARG A 201 5.21 16.89 -16.74
CA ARG A 201 5.75 16.67 -18.08
C ARG A 201 5.78 15.22 -18.46
N ILE A 202 5.26 14.92 -19.63
CA ILE A 202 5.44 13.66 -20.34
C ILE A 202 6.36 13.93 -21.51
N ARG A 203 7.54 13.30 -21.53
CA ARG A 203 8.51 13.51 -22.60
C ARG A 203 8.65 12.26 -23.45
N ALA A 204 8.28 12.38 -24.72
CA ALA A 204 8.60 11.39 -25.73
C ALA A 204 10.12 11.39 -26.00
N ASN A 205 10.76 10.24 -25.93
CA ASN A 205 12.11 10.06 -26.43
C ASN A 205 12.07 9.84 -27.95
N THR A 206 13.21 10.09 -28.64
CA THR A 206 13.30 9.91 -30.09
C THR A 206 12.80 8.53 -30.49
N GLY A 207 11.85 8.49 -31.41
CA GLY A 207 11.26 7.27 -31.93
C GLY A 207 10.06 6.73 -31.11
N PHE A 208 9.62 7.42 -30.06
CA PHE A 208 8.38 7.04 -29.39
C PHE A 208 7.20 7.37 -30.29
N ASP A 209 6.65 6.34 -30.93
CA ASP A 209 5.44 6.38 -31.73
C ASP A 209 4.37 5.60 -30.97
N GLY A 210 3.39 6.32 -30.42
CA GLY A 210 2.39 5.75 -29.54
C GLY A 210 1.46 6.80 -28.96
N SER A 211 0.50 6.35 -28.18
CA SER A 211 -0.52 7.21 -27.57
C SER A 211 -0.54 7.04 -26.06
N ILE A 212 -0.96 8.09 -25.38
CA ILE A 212 -1.20 8.08 -23.93
C ILE A 212 -2.64 8.48 -23.61
N ASP A 213 -3.13 7.98 -22.48
CA ASP A 213 -4.49 8.21 -21.99
C ASP A 213 -4.54 8.11 -20.47
N ASN A 214 -5.64 8.57 -19.89
CA ASN A 214 -5.95 8.43 -18.46
C ASN A 214 -4.82 8.91 -17.54
N VAL A 215 -4.32 10.12 -17.77
CA VAL A 215 -3.32 10.76 -16.94
C VAL A 215 -3.99 11.32 -15.69
N SER A 216 -3.49 10.94 -14.52
CA SER A 216 -3.94 11.44 -13.21
C SER A 216 -2.73 11.79 -12.36
N VAL A 217 -2.78 12.96 -11.72
CA VAL A 217 -1.73 13.42 -10.77
C VAL A 217 -2.41 13.88 -9.50
N LYS A 218 -2.16 13.22 -8.39
CA LYS A 218 -2.79 13.52 -7.10
C LYS A 218 -1.74 13.68 -6.02
N GLU A 219 -1.84 14.75 -5.21
CA GLU A 219 -0.97 14.91 -4.06
C GLU A 219 -1.15 13.74 -3.09
N VAL A 220 -0.04 13.17 -2.64
CA VAL A 220 -0.04 12.12 -1.63
C VAL A 220 0.35 12.75 -0.30
N GLN A 221 -0.52 12.60 0.68
CA GLN A 221 -0.27 13.11 2.02
C GLN A 221 0.76 12.21 2.73
N GLY A 222 1.85 12.79 3.24
CA GLY A 222 2.72 12.10 4.19
C GLY A 222 3.98 11.42 3.62
N PHE A 223 4.49 11.87 2.48
CA PHE A 223 5.87 11.55 2.06
C PHE A 223 6.85 12.63 2.51
#